data_a5a6cb1a09fe4cf87a6209ea34329a53
#
_entry.id   a5a6cb1a09fe4cf87a6209ea34329a53
#
_cell.length_a   1.000
_cell.length_b   1.000
_cell.length_c   1.000
_cell.angle_alpha   90.00
_cell.angle_beta   90.00
_cell.angle_gamma   90.00
#
_symmetry.space_group_name_H-M   'P 1'
#
loop_
_entity.id
_entity.type
_entity.pdbx_description
1 polymer ?
#
loop_
_entity_poly.entity_id
_entity_poly.type
_entity_poly.pdbx_seq_one_letter_code
_entity_poly.pdbx_strand_id
1 'polypeptide(L)'
;DFKREVADVDFVQDNESKSSYGVVRGLHFQRPPYAQAKLVRVVKGKVLDVAVDLRKGSPTFGHHVAVELSEDNHRQMFIPRGFAHGFSVLSDEVIFQYKCDNFYAPQSEGAVAWDDPDLDIDWRIPADKALLSDKDMKHPRLKDILGEL
;
A
#
# COMPACT_ATOMS: atom_id res chain seq x y z
N ASP A 1 -5.41 24.04 0.90
CA ASP A 1 -4.85 23.05 0.00
C ASP A 1 -4.16 21.93 0.77
N PHE A 2 -3.77 20.86 0.08
CA PHE A 2 -3.20 19.66 0.70
C PHE A 2 -1.92 19.94 1.49
N LYS A 3 -0.99 20.73 0.94
CA LYS A 3 0.29 21.05 1.60
C LYS A 3 0.08 21.74 2.94
N ARG A 4 -0.88 22.64 3.00
CA ARG A 4 -1.16 23.41 4.21
C ARG A 4 -1.92 22.62 5.27
N GLU A 5 -2.85 21.75 4.84
CA GLU A 5 -3.83 21.14 5.74
C GLU A 5 -3.49 19.72 6.15
N VAL A 6 -2.72 18.99 5.35
CA VAL A 6 -2.41 17.58 5.58
C VAL A 6 -0.91 17.35 5.79
N ALA A 7 -0.10 17.62 4.77
CA ALA A 7 1.34 17.38 4.84
C ALA A 7 2.07 18.24 3.82
N ASP A 8 3.29 18.66 4.16
CA ASP A 8 4.14 19.46 3.26
C ASP A 8 4.88 18.53 2.30
N VAL A 9 4.20 18.08 1.25
CA VAL A 9 4.76 17.22 0.22
C VAL A 9 4.47 17.77 -1.17
N ASP A 10 5.36 17.50 -2.11
CA ASP A 10 5.17 17.80 -3.52
C ASP A 10 5.01 16.48 -4.29
N PHE A 11 3.86 16.30 -4.91
CA PHE A 11 3.61 15.10 -5.72
C PHE A 11 4.24 15.27 -7.09
N VAL A 12 5.04 14.30 -7.50
CA VAL A 12 5.81 14.34 -8.75
C VAL A 12 5.43 13.24 -9.74
N GLN A 13 4.59 12.30 -9.32
CA GLN A 13 4.17 11.18 -10.15
C GLN A 13 2.71 10.83 -9.89
N ASP A 14 1.97 10.59 -10.96
CA ASP A 14 0.60 10.08 -10.93
C ASP A 14 0.57 8.67 -11.52
N ASN A 15 -0.26 7.80 -10.93
CA ASN A 15 -0.43 6.43 -11.38
C ASN A 15 -1.90 6.07 -11.41
N GLU A 16 -2.28 5.21 -12.35
CA GLU A 16 -3.62 4.66 -12.42
C GLU A 16 -3.54 3.19 -12.80
N SER A 17 -4.34 2.37 -12.15
CA SER A 17 -4.41 0.94 -12.45
C SER A 17 -5.84 0.46 -12.45
N LYS A 18 -6.09 -0.64 -13.16
CA LYS A 18 -7.38 -1.31 -13.21
C LYS A 18 -7.18 -2.75 -12.78
N SER A 19 -8.04 -3.24 -11.91
CA SER A 19 -7.95 -4.60 -11.38
C SER A 19 -9.33 -5.19 -11.17
N SER A 20 -9.38 -6.53 -11.08
CA SER A 20 -10.62 -7.29 -10.88
C SER A 20 -10.73 -7.80 -9.45
N TYR A 21 -11.92 -8.32 -9.12
CA TYR A 21 -12.20 -8.88 -7.80
C TYR A 21 -11.14 -9.91 -7.38
N GLY A 22 -10.74 -9.81 -6.12
CA GLY A 22 -9.81 -10.76 -5.52
C GLY A 22 -8.34 -10.43 -5.72
N VAL A 23 -8.00 -9.48 -6.59
CA VAL A 23 -6.61 -9.06 -6.76
C VAL A 23 -6.12 -8.47 -5.45
N VAL A 24 -4.96 -8.96 -4.99
CA VAL A 24 -4.23 -8.42 -3.83
C VAL A 24 -2.86 -7.99 -4.33
N ARG A 25 -2.47 -6.77 -4.02
CA ARG A 25 -1.15 -6.23 -4.36
C ARG A 25 -0.47 -5.75 -3.09
N GLY A 26 0.78 -6.08 -2.92
CA GLY A 26 1.55 -5.59 -1.80
C GLY A 26 2.40 -6.64 -1.13
N LEU A 27 2.95 -6.29 -0.05
CA LEU A 27 3.07 -4.94 0.50
C LEU A 27 4.38 -4.33 0.02
N HIS A 28 4.31 -3.19 -0.64
CA HIS A 28 5.48 -2.58 -1.30
C HIS A 28 5.91 -1.27 -0.63
N PHE A 29 7.22 -1.00 -0.68
CA PHE A 29 7.80 0.26 -0.23
C PHE A 29 9.08 0.54 -1.02
N GLN A 30 9.62 1.74 -0.88
CA GLN A 30 10.94 2.08 -1.40
C GLN A 30 11.81 2.59 -0.26
N ARG A 31 13.09 2.21 -0.30
CA ARG A 31 14.08 2.61 0.70
C ARG A 31 14.61 4.02 0.40
N PRO A 32 15.02 4.77 1.44
CA PRO A 32 15.69 6.05 1.21
C PRO A 32 16.91 5.89 0.29
N PRO A 33 17.23 6.88 -0.56
CA PRO A 33 16.59 8.20 -0.65
C PRO A 33 15.33 8.26 -1.50
N TYR A 34 14.81 7.11 -1.95
CA TYR A 34 13.66 7.04 -2.85
C TYR A 34 12.35 6.65 -2.16
N ALA A 35 12.30 6.73 -0.83
CA ALA A 35 11.05 6.49 -0.10
C ALA A 35 9.93 7.37 -0.66
N GLN A 36 8.73 6.80 -0.77
CA GLN A 36 7.56 7.48 -1.34
C GLN A 36 6.47 7.67 -0.31
N ALA A 37 5.94 8.89 -0.21
CA ALA A 37 4.62 9.11 0.35
C ALA A 37 3.60 9.04 -0.79
N LYS A 38 2.40 8.57 -0.48
CA LYS A 38 1.36 8.34 -1.48
C LYS A 38 0.04 8.93 -1.03
N LEU A 39 -0.69 9.50 -1.97
CA LEU A 39 -2.09 9.87 -1.79
C LEU A 39 -2.91 8.98 -2.72
N VAL A 40 -3.73 8.13 -2.15
CA VAL A 40 -4.46 7.10 -2.90
C VAL A 40 -5.95 7.33 -2.87
N ARG A 41 -6.63 6.99 -3.96
CA ARG A 41 -8.09 7.06 -4.05
C ARG A 41 -8.64 6.04 -5.05
N VAL A 42 -9.93 5.73 -4.91
CA VAL A 42 -10.66 4.87 -5.84
C VAL A 42 -11.58 5.74 -6.69
N VAL A 43 -11.44 5.63 -8.01
CA VAL A 43 -12.29 6.33 -8.97
C VAL A 43 -13.55 5.52 -9.25
N LYS A 44 -13.42 4.21 -9.35
CA LYS A 44 -14.52 3.29 -9.60
C LYS A 44 -14.29 2.02 -8.79
N GLY A 45 -15.34 1.51 -8.15
CA GLY A 45 -15.28 0.27 -7.37
C GLY A 45 -14.91 0.47 -5.92
N LYS A 46 -14.30 -0.54 -5.33
CA LYS A 46 -14.00 -0.59 -3.90
C LYS A 46 -12.76 -1.41 -3.62
N VAL A 47 -11.90 -0.90 -2.75
CA VAL A 47 -10.73 -1.64 -2.25
C VAL A 47 -10.66 -1.56 -0.73
N LEU A 48 -9.97 -2.53 -0.11
CA LEU A 48 -9.41 -2.38 1.21
C LEU A 48 -7.96 -1.93 1.03
N ASP A 49 -7.63 -0.72 1.47
CA ASP A 49 -6.29 -0.17 1.36
C ASP A 49 -5.55 -0.36 2.68
N VAL A 50 -4.34 -0.88 2.63
CA VAL A 50 -3.59 -1.28 3.82
C VAL A 50 -2.23 -0.60 3.83
N ALA A 51 -1.88 -0.01 4.97
CA ALA A 51 -0.56 0.60 5.19
C ALA A 51 0.05 0.02 6.47
N VAL A 52 1.29 -0.43 6.38
CA VAL A 52 2.05 -1.01 7.51
C VAL A 52 3.20 -0.09 7.87
N ASP A 53 3.31 0.29 9.14
CA ASP A 53 4.39 1.14 9.62
C ASP A 53 5.70 0.36 9.69
N LEU A 54 6.68 0.75 8.86
CA LEU A 54 8.02 0.15 8.85
C LEU A 54 9.10 1.12 9.34
N ARG A 55 8.72 2.21 10.00
CA ARG A 55 9.67 3.20 10.48
C ARG A 55 10.35 2.69 11.75
N LYS A 56 11.68 2.57 11.72
CA LYS A 56 12.46 2.16 12.89
C LYS A 56 12.24 3.16 14.04
N GLY A 57 12.02 2.62 15.24
CA GLY A 57 11.81 3.44 16.43
C GLY A 57 10.41 4.04 16.56
N SER A 58 9.53 3.84 15.58
CA SER A 58 8.14 4.27 15.71
C SER A 58 7.41 3.44 16.77
N PRO A 59 6.59 4.06 17.63
CA PRO A 59 5.79 3.31 18.60
C PRO A 59 4.75 2.40 17.93
N THR A 60 4.44 2.62 16.66
CA THR A 60 3.51 1.78 15.89
C THR A 60 4.20 0.89 14.87
N PHE A 61 5.52 0.68 14.99
CA PHE A 61 6.27 -0.18 14.08
C PHE A 61 5.61 -1.57 14.00
N GLY A 62 5.39 -2.05 12.79
CA GLY A 62 4.76 -3.36 12.54
C GLY A 62 3.24 -3.37 12.64
N HIS A 63 2.63 -2.28 13.09
CA HIS A 63 1.18 -2.15 13.10
C HIS A 63 0.66 -1.73 11.73
N HIS A 64 -0.58 -2.06 11.44
CA HIS A 64 -1.19 -1.69 10.16
C HIS A 64 -2.51 -0.96 10.35
N VAL A 65 -2.88 -0.21 9.32
CA VAL A 65 -4.19 0.43 9.18
C VAL A 65 -4.82 -0.11 7.90
N ALA A 66 -6.09 -0.49 7.99
CA ALA A 66 -6.86 -0.96 6.84
C ALA A 66 -8.10 -0.10 6.71
N VAL A 67 -8.28 0.54 5.55
CA VAL A 67 -9.38 1.48 5.29
C VAL A 67 -10.06 1.12 3.98
N GLU A 68 -11.37 1.05 4.00
CA GLU A 68 -12.15 0.87 2.78
C GLU A 68 -12.23 2.18 2.01
N LEU A 69 -11.79 2.15 0.75
CA LEU A 69 -11.88 3.26 -0.19
C LEU A 69 -12.80 2.86 -1.33
N SER A 70 -13.75 3.72 -1.68
CA SER A 70 -14.71 3.42 -2.75
C SER A 70 -15.12 4.68 -3.50
N GLU A 71 -15.74 4.47 -4.67
CA GLU A 71 -16.37 5.56 -5.41
C GLU A 71 -17.52 6.20 -4.63
N ASP A 72 -18.12 5.46 -3.70
CA ASP A 72 -19.27 5.92 -2.91
C ASP A 72 -18.86 6.75 -1.70
N ASN A 73 -17.79 6.34 -0.99
CA ASN A 73 -17.38 7.05 0.22
C ASN A 73 -16.44 8.22 -0.03
N HIS A 74 -15.86 8.32 -1.23
CA HIS A 74 -14.95 9.39 -1.66
C HIS A 74 -13.74 9.60 -0.75
N ARG A 75 -13.38 8.58 0.05
CA ARG A 75 -12.23 8.68 0.94
C ARG A 75 -10.94 8.61 0.15
N GLN A 76 -9.97 9.38 0.62
CA GLN A 76 -8.59 9.31 0.15
C GLN A 76 -7.71 9.00 1.35
N MET A 77 -6.63 8.28 1.11
CA MET A 77 -5.71 7.90 2.19
C MET A 77 -4.31 8.43 1.87
N PHE A 78 -3.75 9.17 2.83
CA PHE A 78 -2.37 9.61 2.75
C PHE A 78 -1.48 8.60 3.48
N ILE A 79 -0.48 8.06 2.78
CA ILE A 79 0.46 7.08 3.31
C ILE A 79 1.82 7.74 3.38
N PRO A 80 2.34 8.07 4.58
CA PRO A 80 3.64 8.71 4.71
C PRO A 80 4.79 7.83 4.23
N ARG A 81 5.95 8.45 3.99
CA ARG A 81 7.18 7.71 3.75
C ARG A 81 7.47 6.79 4.92
N GLY A 82 8.04 5.61 4.65
CA GLY A 82 8.37 4.62 5.67
C GLY A 82 7.27 3.59 5.93
N PHE A 83 6.17 3.65 5.20
CA PHE A 83 5.10 2.64 5.25
C PHE A 83 5.16 1.72 4.04
N ALA A 84 4.88 0.44 4.26
CA ALA A 84 4.56 -0.48 3.17
C ALA A 84 3.09 -0.34 2.83
N HIS A 85 2.75 -0.47 1.56
CA HIS A 85 1.40 -0.25 1.05
C HIS A 85 0.92 -1.41 0.20
N GLY A 86 -0.34 -1.74 0.33
CA GLY A 86 -1.01 -2.72 -0.51
C GLY A 86 -2.51 -2.53 -0.48
N PHE A 87 -3.20 -3.28 -1.31
CA PHE A 87 -4.67 -3.24 -1.33
C PHE A 87 -5.25 -4.56 -1.82
N SER A 88 -6.51 -4.80 -1.49
CA SER A 88 -7.32 -5.89 -2.04
C SER A 88 -8.57 -5.33 -2.71
N VAL A 89 -8.96 -5.93 -3.84
CA VAL A 89 -10.11 -5.48 -4.62
C VAL A 89 -11.37 -6.19 -4.13
N LEU A 90 -12.32 -5.40 -3.62
CA LEU A 90 -13.56 -5.91 -3.02
C LEU A 90 -14.77 -5.84 -3.97
N SER A 91 -14.66 -5.17 -5.10
CA SER A 91 -15.70 -5.08 -6.14
C SER A 91 -15.29 -5.87 -7.37
N ASP A 92 -16.22 -6.04 -8.33
CA ASP A 92 -15.92 -6.75 -9.57
C ASP A 92 -14.75 -6.14 -10.32
N GLU A 93 -14.64 -4.82 -10.28
CA GLU A 93 -13.60 -4.06 -10.96
C GLU A 93 -13.27 -2.81 -10.14
N VAL A 94 -12.02 -2.39 -10.18
CA VAL A 94 -11.59 -1.14 -9.56
C VAL A 94 -10.71 -0.34 -10.50
N ILE A 95 -10.91 0.98 -10.50
CA ILE A 95 -9.95 1.94 -11.06
C ILE A 95 -9.37 2.69 -9.88
N PHE A 96 -8.05 2.55 -9.70
CA PHE A 96 -7.31 3.00 -8.53
C PHE A 96 -6.26 4.01 -8.98
N GLN A 97 -6.25 5.17 -8.35
CA GLN A 97 -5.28 6.24 -8.65
C GLN A 97 -4.47 6.57 -7.40
N TYR A 98 -3.20 6.88 -7.60
CA TYR A 98 -2.38 7.38 -6.51
C TYR A 98 -1.31 8.33 -7.01
N LYS A 99 -0.98 9.28 -6.15
CA LYS A 99 0.09 10.26 -6.37
C LYS A 99 1.26 9.90 -5.47
N CYS A 100 2.47 10.05 -5.98
CA CYS A 100 3.69 9.80 -5.23
C CYS A 100 4.53 11.06 -5.15
N ASP A 101 5.19 11.29 -4.01
CA ASP A 101 6.08 12.43 -3.80
C ASP A 101 7.53 12.15 -4.22
N ASN A 102 7.80 10.98 -4.75
CA ASN A 102 9.10 10.60 -5.28
C ASN A 102 8.93 9.63 -6.44
N PHE A 103 9.95 9.50 -7.26
CA PHE A 103 9.89 8.68 -8.46
C PHE A 103 10.07 7.20 -8.16
N TYR A 104 9.48 6.35 -9.01
CA TYR A 104 9.69 4.92 -8.91
C TYR A 104 11.16 4.58 -9.13
N ALA A 105 11.74 3.84 -8.19
CA ALA A 105 13.14 3.45 -8.21
C ALA A 105 13.23 1.94 -7.91
N PRO A 106 13.23 1.10 -8.96
CA PRO A 106 13.23 -0.37 -8.78
C PRO A 106 14.38 -0.88 -7.90
N GLN A 107 15.54 -0.22 -7.97
CA GLN A 107 16.70 -0.61 -7.16
C GLN A 107 16.52 -0.35 -5.68
N SER A 108 15.55 0.49 -5.29
CA SER A 108 15.24 0.80 -3.90
C SER A 108 13.98 0.08 -3.40
N GLU A 109 13.32 -0.66 -4.27
CA GLU A 109 12.07 -1.35 -3.92
C GLU A 109 12.30 -2.45 -2.91
N GLY A 110 11.41 -2.53 -1.95
CA GLY A 110 11.32 -3.63 -1.01
C GLY A 110 9.88 -4.07 -0.84
N ALA A 111 9.68 -5.21 -0.19
CA ALA A 111 8.34 -5.73 0.00
C ALA A 111 8.28 -6.67 1.20
N VAL A 112 7.06 -6.82 1.72
CA VAL A 112 6.74 -7.73 2.82
C VAL A 112 5.60 -8.63 2.36
N ALA A 113 5.61 -9.89 2.82
CA ALA A 113 4.56 -10.84 2.47
C ALA A 113 3.19 -10.36 2.91
N TRP A 114 2.22 -10.43 1.99
CA TRP A 114 0.83 -10.03 2.26
C TRP A 114 0.17 -10.87 3.37
N ASP A 115 0.60 -12.12 3.50
CA ASP A 115 0.06 -13.09 4.45
C ASP A 115 0.99 -13.32 5.66
N ASP A 116 1.88 -12.40 5.94
CA ASP A 116 2.76 -12.48 7.10
C ASP A 116 1.93 -12.65 8.37
N PRO A 117 2.08 -13.77 9.11
CA PRO A 117 1.25 -14.02 10.30
C PRO A 117 1.52 -13.03 11.44
N ASP A 118 2.69 -12.41 11.47
CA ASP A 118 3.00 -11.39 12.48
C ASP A 118 2.27 -10.07 12.22
N LEU A 119 1.87 -9.82 10.99
CA LEU A 119 1.08 -8.64 10.62
C LEU A 119 -0.42 -8.90 10.79
N ASP A 120 -0.87 -10.12 10.58
CA ASP A 120 -2.25 -10.57 10.78
C ASP A 120 -3.27 -9.65 10.09
N ILE A 121 -3.04 -9.39 8.81
CA ILE A 121 -3.91 -8.51 8.03
C ILE A 121 -5.11 -9.30 7.49
N ASP A 122 -6.31 -8.83 7.77
CA ASP A 122 -7.54 -9.35 7.16
C ASP A 122 -7.82 -8.57 5.87
N TRP A 123 -7.53 -9.18 4.74
CA TRP A 123 -7.72 -8.58 3.42
C TRP A 123 -9.16 -8.62 2.94
N ARG A 124 -10.06 -9.28 3.68
CA ARG A 124 -11.47 -9.46 3.33
C ARG A 124 -11.70 -10.21 2.02
N ILE A 125 -10.70 -10.97 1.57
CA ILE A 125 -10.79 -11.85 0.41
C ILE A 125 -10.53 -13.26 0.89
N PRO A 126 -11.40 -14.24 0.57
CA PRO A 126 -11.10 -15.64 0.88
C PRO A 126 -9.77 -16.06 0.26
N ALA A 127 -8.96 -16.81 1.01
CA ALA A 127 -7.61 -17.18 0.57
C ALA A 127 -7.61 -17.90 -0.78
N ASP A 128 -8.62 -18.71 -1.05
CA ASP A 128 -8.76 -19.46 -2.31
C ASP A 128 -9.15 -18.57 -3.49
N LYS A 129 -9.57 -17.32 -3.23
CA LYS A 129 -9.96 -16.36 -4.26
C LYS A 129 -8.97 -15.23 -4.44
N ALA A 130 -7.94 -15.15 -3.60
CA ALA A 130 -6.92 -14.12 -3.71
C ALA A 130 -6.06 -14.33 -4.95
N LEU A 131 -5.90 -13.26 -5.74
CA LEU A 131 -5.14 -13.26 -6.98
C LEU A 131 -3.91 -12.35 -6.80
N LEU A 132 -2.75 -12.98 -6.67
CA LEU A 132 -1.49 -12.27 -6.53
C LEU A 132 -0.59 -12.55 -7.73
N SER A 133 0.27 -11.58 -8.07
CA SER A 133 1.35 -11.83 -9.01
C SER A 133 2.33 -12.84 -8.41
N ASP A 134 3.09 -13.54 -9.26
CA ASP A 134 4.13 -14.47 -8.79
C ASP A 134 5.12 -13.77 -7.86
N LYS A 135 5.47 -12.53 -8.18
CA LYS A 135 6.36 -11.71 -7.37
C LYS A 135 5.76 -11.46 -5.99
N ASP A 136 4.49 -11.08 -5.90
CA ASP A 136 3.82 -10.77 -4.63
C ASP A 136 3.61 -12.01 -3.76
N MET A 137 3.62 -13.19 -4.33
CA MET A 137 3.52 -14.44 -3.59
C MET A 137 4.83 -14.86 -2.90
N LYS A 138 5.95 -14.23 -3.26
CA LYS A 138 7.30 -14.66 -2.86
C LYS A 138 8.03 -13.66 -1.98
N HIS A 139 7.35 -12.67 -1.43
CA HIS A 139 7.97 -11.67 -0.58
C HIS A 139 8.36 -12.24 0.78
N PRO A 140 9.44 -11.73 1.39
CA PRO A 140 9.86 -12.17 2.73
C PRO A 140 8.91 -11.66 3.81
N ARG A 141 8.97 -12.27 4.97
CA ARG A 141 8.28 -11.78 6.16
C ARG A 141 9.02 -10.57 6.72
N LEU A 142 8.30 -9.74 7.49
CA LEU A 142 8.88 -8.54 8.10
C LEU A 142 10.11 -8.88 8.94
N LYS A 143 10.06 -9.95 9.74
CA LYS A 143 11.18 -10.37 10.59
C LYS A 143 12.46 -10.68 9.79
N ASP A 144 12.31 -11.05 8.53
CA ASP A 144 13.45 -11.43 7.68
C ASP A 144 14.15 -10.22 7.05
N ILE A 145 13.52 -9.04 7.08
CA ILE A 145 14.05 -7.83 6.47
C ILE A 145 14.36 -6.71 7.47
N LEU A 146 14.31 -6.98 8.75
CA LEU A 146 14.53 -5.96 9.78
C LEU A 146 15.87 -5.23 9.62
N GLY A 147 16.89 -5.92 9.17
CA GLY A 147 18.21 -5.31 8.94
C GLY A 147 18.29 -4.41 7.72
N GLU A 148 17.28 -4.42 6.87
CA GLU A 148 17.23 -3.65 5.64
C GLU A 148 16.42 -2.35 5.76
N LEU A 149 15.80 -2.12 6.90
CA LEU A 149 14.96 -0.96 7.15
C LEU A 149 15.71 0.23 7.72
#